data_7b4b8f5b3f2e3a480496873f7a0d843e
#
_entry.id   7b4b8f5b3f2e3a480496873f7a0d843e
#
_cell.length_a   1.000
_cell.length_b   1.000
_cell.length_c   1.000
_cell.angle_alpha   90.00
_cell.angle_beta   90.00
_cell.angle_gamma   90.00
#
_symmetry.space_group_name_H-M   'P 1'
#
loop_
_entity.id
_entity.type
_entity.pdbx_description
1 polymer ?
#
loop_
_entity_poly.entity_id
_entity_poly.type
_entity_poly.pdbx_seq_one_letter_code
_entity_poly.pdbx_strand_id
1 'polypeptide(L)'
;MDLNIRINLILHNDKFNEYLNNNSEEEQNRKFCIHDINHLIDVARIAYIIAIESNLDYSKDIIYAAALLHDIGRWQQYKQNVPHEAASSNLAREILQKSNYNSDEIDLICSAILNHRKQYNENTLDSIIYKSDKLSRKCFNCSSVNECNWEDNNKNYNISY
;
A
#
# COMPACT_ATOMS: atom_id res chain seq x y z
N MET A 1 11.91 16.42 -14.63
CA MET A 1 10.55 16.52 -14.05
C MET A 1 10.68 16.22 -12.58
N ASP A 2 10.06 17.02 -11.73
CA ASP A 2 10.04 16.72 -10.29
C ASP A 2 9.30 15.39 -10.07
N LEU A 3 10.01 14.39 -9.56
CA LEU A 3 9.48 13.04 -9.28
C LEU A 3 8.27 13.07 -8.32
N ASN A 4 8.11 14.15 -7.56
CA ASN A 4 6.98 14.29 -6.66
C ASN A 4 5.68 14.73 -7.38
N ILE A 5 5.73 15.24 -8.60
CA ILE A 5 4.53 15.70 -9.35
C ILE A 5 3.56 14.53 -9.52
N ARG A 6 4.01 13.40 -10.01
CA ARG A 6 3.13 12.23 -10.27
C ARG A 6 2.54 11.66 -8.98
N ILE A 7 3.30 11.64 -7.89
CA ILE A 7 2.81 11.23 -6.57
C ILE A 7 1.70 12.18 -6.10
N ASN A 8 1.90 13.48 -6.26
CA ASN A 8 0.91 14.49 -5.89
C ASN A 8 -0.35 14.43 -6.77
N LEU A 9 -0.23 14.06 -8.05
CA LEU A 9 -1.39 13.82 -8.92
C LEU A 9 -2.24 12.65 -8.41
N ILE A 10 -1.63 11.57 -7.89
CA ILE A 10 -2.37 10.49 -7.22
C ILE A 10 -3.07 11.03 -5.96
N LEU A 11 -2.34 11.74 -5.11
CA LEU A 11 -2.85 12.24 -3.83
C LEU A 11 -4.06 13.18 -4.01
N HIS A 12 -4.09 13.97 -5.07
CA HIS A 12 -5.17 14.92 -5.38
C HIS A 12 -6.19 14.37 -6.38
N ASN A 13 -6.13 13.09 -6.73
CA ASN A 13 -7.07 12.46 -7.64
C ASN A 13 -8.42 12.22 -6.93
N ASP A 14 -9.52 12.63 -7.54
CA ASP A 14 -10.87 12.51 -6.95
C ASP A 14 -11.23 11.05 -6.66
N LYS A 15 -10.89 10.11 -7.55
CA LYS A 15 -11.16 8.69 -7.36
C LYS A 15 -10.33 8.09 -6.23
N PHE A 16 -9.07 8.47 -6.10
CA PHE A 16 -8.23 8.06 -4.98
C PHE A 16 -8.87 8.47 -3.64
N ASN A 17 -9.29 9.73 -3.54
CA ASN A 17 -9.94 10.25 -2.33
C ASN A 17 -11.31 9.60 -2.06
N GLU A 18 -12.12 9.36 -3.10
CA GLU A 18 -13.38 8.62 -2.99
C GLU A 18 -13.14 7.21 -2.41
N TYR A 19 -12.15 6.47 -2.91
CA TYR A 19 -11.87 5.11 -2.44
C TYR A 19 -11.31 5.08 -1.02
N LEU A 20 -10.49 6.06 -0.63
CA LEU A 20 -10.06 6.22 0.77
C LEU A 20 -11.22 6.49 1.71
N ASN A 21 -12.17 7.33 1.31
CA ASN A 21 -13.37 7.59 2.08
C ASN A 21 -14.23 6.32 2.23
N ASN A 22 -14.40 5.55 1.16
CA ASN A 22 -15.11 4.28 1.20
C ASN A 22 -14.43 3.28 2.16
N ASN A 23 -13.10 3.18 2.15
CA ASN A 23 -12.37 2.37 3.12
C ASN A 23 -12.62 2.84 4.56
N SER A 24 -12.56 4.15 4.79
CA SER A 24 -12.78 4.76 6.11
C SER A 24 -14.17 4.47 6.65
N GLU A 25 -15.20 4.53 5.80
CA GLU A 25 -16.57 4.20 6.18
C GLU A 25 -16.71 2.74 6.63
N GLU A 26 -16.12 1.81 5.90
CA GLU A 26 -16.17 0.39 6.25
C GLU A 26 -15.33 0.03 7.49
N GLU A 27 -14.33 0.83 7.79
CA GLU A 27 -13.41 0.60 8.91
C GLU A 27 -13.72 1.41 10.17
N GLN A 28 -14.82 2.18 10.21
CA GLN A 28 -15.19 3.03 11.35
C GLN A 28 -15.18 2.31 12.71
N ASN A 29 -15.64 1.06 12.73
CA ASN A 29 -15.72 0.25 13.95
C ASN A 29 -14.63 -0.82 14.01
N ARG A 30 -13.59 -0.71 13.17
CA ARG A 30 -12.52 -1.69 13.14
C ARG A 30 -11.62 -1.55 14.35
N LYS A 31 -11.46 -2.64 15.09
CA LYS A 31 -10.64 -2.71 16.30
C LYS A 31 -9.13 -2.77 16.01
N PHE A 32 -8.77 -3.39 14.89
CA PHE A 32 -7.38 -3.64 14.50
C PHE A 32 -6.88 -2.59 13.50
N CYS A 33 -5.76 -2.90 12.84
CA CYS A 33 -5.12 -1.99 11.89
C CYS A 33 -6.09 -1.41 10.85
N ILE A 34 -6.13 -0.11 10.71
CA ILE A 34 -6.88 0.61 9.68
C ILE A 34 -6.00 0.91 8.47
N HIS A 35 -6.63 1.16 7.33
CA HIS A 35 -5.96 1.37 6.04
C HIS A 35 -6.23 2.79 5.53
N ASP A 36 -5.85 3.76 6.36
CA ASP A 36 -5.97 5.20 6.08
C ASP A 36 -4.74 5.74 5.33
N ILE A 37 -4.76 7.02 5.02
CA ILE A 37 -3.66 7.70 4.33
C ILE A 37 -2.33 7.62 5.11
N ASN A 38 -2.37 7.61 6.44
CA ASN A 38 -1.15 7.51 7.25
C ASN A 38 -0.48 6.15 7.05
N HIS A 39 -1.27 5.07 7.03
CA HIS A 39 -0.77 3.74 6.72
C HIS A 39 -0.14 3.69 5.31
N LEU A 40 -0.83 4.19 4.29
CA LEU A 40 -0.33 4.18 2.92
C LEU A 40 0.98 4.96 2.77
N ILE A 41 1.11 6.11 3.45
CA ILE A 41 2.33 6.91 3.46
C ILE A 41 3.46 6.19 4.22
N ASP A 42 3.18 5.56 5.35
CA ASP A 42 4.17 4.77 6.09
C ASP A 42 4.70 3.61 5.23
N VAL A 43 3.81 2.88 4.55
CA VAL A 43 4.21 1.84 3.59
C VAL A 43 5.12 2.41 2.49
N ALA A 44 4.75 3.55 1.90
CA ALA A 44 5.53 4.18 0.83
C ALA A 44 6.95 4.58 1.29
N ARG A 45 7.05 5.18 2.47
CA ARG A 45 8.34 5.61 3.06
C ARG A 45 9.22 4.41 3.39
N ILE A 46 8.69 3.38 4.02
CA ILE A 46 9.43 2.16 4.35
C ILE A 46 9.85 1.43 3.07
N ALA A 47 8.97 1.31 2.07
CA ALA A 47 9.28 0.69 0.79
C ALA A 47 10.44 1.41 0.09
N TYR A 48 10.44 2.74 0.13
CA TYR A 48 11.51 3.53 -0.47
C TYR A 48 12.84 3.36 0.28
N ILE A 49 12.83 3.32 1.61
CA ILE A 49 14.03 3.05 2.41
C ILE A 49 14.59 1.66 2.06
N ILE A 50 13.75 0.61 2.04
CA ILE A 50 14.16 -0.75 1.68
C ILE A 50 14.76 -0.79 0.28
N ALA A 51 14.16 -0.10 -0.69
CA ALA A 51 14.68 -0.06 -2.05
C ALA A 51 16.08 0.55 -2.12
N ILE A 52 16.32 1.67 -1.40
CA ILE A 52 17.63 2.32 -1.33
C ILE A 52 18.67 1.40 -0.67
N GLU A 53 18.33 0.84 0.50
CA GLU A 53 19.25 -0.04 1.24
C GLU A 53 19.60 -1.32 0.48
N SER A 54 18.66 -1.81 -0.34
CA SER A 54 18.84 -3.01 -1.17
C SER A 54 19.40 -2.71 -2.57
N ASN A 55 19.75 -1.46 -2.88
CA ASN A 55 20.22 -1.00 -4.19
C ASN A 55 19.31 -1.41 -5.35
N LEU A 56 17.97 -1.28 -5.18
CA LEU A 56 16.99 -1.62 -6.20
C LEU A 56 16.73 -0.41 -7.11
N ASP A 57 16.68 -0.67 -8.41
CA ASP A 57 16.51 0.36 -9.44
C ASP A 57 15.01 0.61 -9.73
N TYR A 58 14.27 1.02 -8.70
CA TYR A 58 12.92 1.55 -8.85
C TYR A 58 12.89 3.04 -8.52
N SER A 59 12.31 3.85 -9.40
CA SER A 59 12.14 5.26 -9.11
C SER A 59 11.19 5.49 -7.93
N LYS A 60 11.41 6.58 -7.21
CA LYS A 60 10.61 6.93 -6.02
C LYS A 60 9.12 6.95 -6.31
N ASP A 61 8.71 7.52 -7.43
CA ASP A 61 7.31 7.67 -7.80
C ASP A 61 6.63 6.35 -8.16
N ILE A 62 7.34 5.37 -8.71
CA ILE A 62 6.84 3.99 -8.91
C ILE A 62 6.57 3.33 -7.57
N ILE A 63 7.51 3.42 -6.62
CA ILE A 63 7.36 2.83 -5.28
C ILE A 63 6.19 3.46 -4.53
N TYR A 64 6.12 4.80 -4.55
CA TYR A 64 5.03 5.54 -3.89
C TYR A 64 3.68 5.25 -4.52
N ALA A 65 3.60 5.15 -5.85
CA ALA A 65 2.36 4.81 -6.53
C ALA A 65 1.86 3.42 -6.12
N ALA A 66 2.73 2.41 -6.13
CA ALA A 66 2.37 1.06 -5.69
C ALA A 66 1.89 1.05 -4.23
N ALA A 67 2.60 1.75 -3.33
CA ALA A 67 2.26 1.82 -1.92
C ALA A 67 0.96 2.59 -1.64
N LEU A 68 0.75 3.75 -2.28
CA LEU A 68 -0.46 4.54 -2.09
C LEU A 68 -1.72 3.82 -2.60
N LEU A 69 -1.57 2.97 -3.61
CA LEU A 69 -2.69 2.32 -4.29
C LEU A 69 -2.94 0.87 -3.87
N HIS A 70 -2.06 0.25 -3.06
CA HIS A 70 -2.14 -1.19 -2.79
C HIS A 70 -3.42 -1.63 -2.05
N ASP A 71 -3.99 -0.78 -1.22
CA ASP A 71 -5.14 -1.07 -0.37
C ASP A 71 -6.41 -0.25 -0.68
N ILE A 72 -6.42 0.54 -1.78
CA ILE A 72 -7.58 1.40 -2.12
C ILE A 72 -8.87 0.65 -2.42
N GLY A 73 -8.79 -0.64 -2.70
CA GLY A 73 -9.92 -1.54 -3.00
C GLY A 73 -10.47 -2.30 -1.79
N ARG A 74 -10.02 -2.03 -0.56
CA ARG A 74 -10.47 -2.78 0.63
C ARG A 74 -11.97 -2.70 0.87
N TRP A 75 -12.59 -1.57 0.59
CA TRP A 75 -14.04 -1.41 0.70
C TRP A 75 -14.83 -2.41 -0.17
N GLN A 76 -14.30 -2.81 -1.33
CA GLN A 76 -14.93 -3.84 -2.17
C GLN A 76 -14.82 -5.24 -1.53
N GLN A 77 -13.74 -5.51 -0.82
CA GLN A 77 -13.63 -6.77 -0.06
C GLN A 77 -14.69 -6.83 1.04
N TYR A 78 -14.92 -5.74 1.77
CA TYR A 78 -15.94 -5.72 2.83
C TYR A 78 -17.36 -5.81 2.29
N LYS A 79 -17.67 -5.10 1.21
CA LYS A 79 -19.03 -5.04 0.63
C LYS A 79 -19.37 -6.16 -0.33
N GLN A 80 -18.38 -6.68 -1.08
CA GLN A 80 -18.61 -7.52 -2.25
C GLN A 80 -17.81 -8.83 -2.24
N ASN A 81 -17.01 -9.07 -1.21
CA ASN A 81 -16.09 -10.20 -1.11
C ASN A 81 -15.07 -10.30 -2.27
N VAL A 82 -14.76 -9.20 -2.93
CA VAL A 82 -13.69 -9.15 -3.93
C VAL A 82 -12.35 -9.05 -3.19
N PRO A 83 -11.36 -9.92 -3.49
CA PRO A 83 -10.03 -9.80 -2.89
C PRO A 83 -9.47 -8.39 -3.09
N HIS A 84 -9.05 -7.73 -2.01
CA HIS A 84 -8.68 -6.30 -2.08
C HIS A 84 -7.48 -6.03 -2.99
N GLU A 85 -6.55 -6.98 -3.11
CA GLU A 85 -5.42 -6.89 -4.04
C GLU A 85 -5.86 -6.83 -5.49
N ALA A 86 -6.87 -7.61 -5.86
CA ALA A 86 -7.46 -7.58 -7.20
C ALA A 86 -8.27 -6.30 -7.43
N ALA A 87 -9.10 -5.92 -6.44
CA ALA A 87 -9.87 -4.69 -6.49
C ALA A 87 -8.94 -3.46 -6.61
N SER A 88 -7.91 -3.36 -5.75
CA SER A 88 -6.95 -2.26 -5.77
C SER A 88 -6.20 -2.16 -7.09
N SER A 89 -5.72 -3.29 -7.63
CA SER A 89 -5.03 -3.32 -8.93
C SER A 89 -5.92 -2.80 -10.07
N ASN A 90 -7.19 -3.18 -10.09
CA ASN A 90 -8.14 -2.71 -11.10
C ASN A 90 -8.43 -1.21 -10.96
N LEU A 91 -8.69 -0.73 -9.74
CA LEU A 91 -8.98 0.67 -9.47
C LEU A 91 -7.78 1.59 -9.71
N ALA A 92 -6.57 1.09 -9.51
CA ALA A 92 -5.33 1.84 -9.69
C ALA A 92 -5.10 2.29 -11.14
N ARG A 93 -5.53 1.51 -12.14
CA ARG A 93 -5.25 1.78 -13.55
C ARG A 93 -5.71 3.16 -14.00
N GLU A 94 -6.94 3.53 -13.71
CA GLU A 94 -7.49 4.85 -14.10
C GLU A 94 -6.75 5.99 -13.40
N ILE A 95 -6.45 5.82 -12.11
CA ILE A 95 -5.72 6.82 -11.32
C ILE A 95 -4.33 7.05 -11.90
N LEU A 96 -3.60 5.97 -12.21
CA LEU A 96 -2.26 6.01 -12.77
C LEU A 96 -2.24 6.68 -14.15
N GLN A 97 -3.21 6.37 -15.04
CA GLN A 97 -3.35 7.02 -16.34
C GLN A 97 -3.51 8.54 -16.20
N LYS A 98 -4.38 8.98 -15.28
CA LYS A 98 -4.60 10.40 -14.99
C LYS A 98 -3.42 11.07 -14.28
N SER A 99 -2.51 10.28 -13.72
CA SER A 99 -1.31 10.75 -13.02
C SER A 99 -0.04 10.66 -13.87
N ASN A 100 -0.18 10.56 -15.19
CA ASN A 100 0.89 10.58 -16.19
C ASN A 100 1.90 9.42 -16.10
N TYR A 101 1.46 8.24 -15.66
CA TYR A 101 2.22 7.01 -15.80
C TYR A 101 1.99 6.40 -17.19
N ASN A 102 3.05 5.88 -17.81
CA ASN A 102 2.93 5.18 -19.08
C ASN A 102 2.42 3.73 -18.90
N SER A 103 2.13 3.02 -19.99
CA SER A 103 1.55 1.68 -19.95
C SER A 103 2.42 0.67 -19.22
N ASP A 104 3.74 0.71 -19.43
CA ASP A 104 4.67 -0.24 -18.83
C ASP A 104 4.78 -0.02 -17.30
N GLU A 105 4.81 1.25 -16.88
CA GLU A 105 4.77 1.63 -15.47
C GLU A 105 3.45 1.22 -14.81
N ILE A 106 2.33 1.42 -15.48
CA ILE A 106 1.00 1.02 -15.00
C ILE A 106 0.94 -0.50 -14.81
N ASP A 107 1.41 -1.26 -15.77
CA ASP A 107 1.42 -2.73 -15.68
C ASP A 107 2.34 -3.22 -14.56
N LEU A 108 3.51 -2.61 -14.39
CA LEU A 108 4.43 -2.90 -13.29
C LEU A 108 3.78 -2.63 -11.92
N ILE A 109 3.21 -1.44 -11.74
CA ILE A 109 2.57 -1.03 -10.47
C ILE A 109 1.35 -1.91 -10.18
N CYS A 110 0.47 -2.13 -11.15
CA CYS A 110 -0.72 -2.95 -10.97
C CYS A 110 -0.38 -4.42 -10.69
N SER A 111 0.68 -4.96 -11.31
CA SER A 111 1.19 -6.29 -10.99
C SER A 111 1.72 -6.37 -9.56
N ALA A 112 2.46 -5.37 -9.11
CA ALA A 112 2.95 -5.31 -7.73
C ALA A 112 1.79 -5.24 -6.72
N ILE A 113 0.76 -4.43 -6.99
CA ILE A 113 -0.46 -4.35 -6.18
C ILE A 113 -1.17 -5.71 -6.13
N LEU A 114 -1.35 -6.36 -7.27
CA LEU A 114 -2.03 -7.66 -7.34
C LEU A 114 -1.31 -8.75 -6.54
N ASN A 115 0.00 -8.68 -6.44
CA ASN A 115 0.84 -9.68 -5.81
C ASN A 115 1.32 -9.32 -4.39
N HIS A 116 0.97 -8.14 -3.86
CA HIS A 116 1.51 -7.63 -2.57
C HIS A 116 1.17 -8.50 -1.35
N ARG A 117 0.29 -9.48 -1.46
CA ARG A 117 -0.01 -10.45 -0.39
C ARG A 117 0.83 -11.73 -0.46
N LYS A 118 1.56 -11.93 -1.54
CA LYS A 118 2.39 -13.12 -1.72
C LYS A 118 3.79 -12.86 -1.17
N GLN A 119 4.26 -13.77 -0.36
CA GLN A 119 5.63 -13.71 0.14
C GLN A 119 6.58 -14.31 -0.89
N TYR A 120 7.48 -13.49 -1.41
CA TYR A 120 8.58 -13.90 -2.27
C TYR A 120 9.91 -13.59 -1.60
N ASN A 121 10.93 -14.41 -1.87
CA ASN A 121 12.30 -14.17 -1.40
C ASN A 121 13.12 -13.30 -2.36
N GLU A 122 12.46 -12.65 -3.31
CA GLU A 122 13.08 -11.82 -4.34
C GLU A 122 12.94 -10.33 -3.99
N ASN A 123 13.89 -9.54 -4.49
CA ASN A 123 13.89 -8.08 -4.34
C ASN A 123 13.09 -7.43 -5.48
N THR A 124 11.82 -7.76 -5.57
CA THR A 124 10.87 -7.23 -6.55
C THR A 124 9.98 -6.16 -5.91
N LEU A 125 9.31 -5.33 -6.72
CA LEU A 125 8.45 -4.27 -6.24
C LEU A 125 7.32 -4.81 -5.35
N ASP A 126 6.67 -5.91 -5.73
CA ASP A 126 5.63 -6.57 -4.94
C ASP A 126 6.15 -7.08 -3.60
N SER A 127 7.36 -7.66 -3.57
CA SER A 127 8.02 -8.10 -2.34
C SER A 127 8.32 -6.94 -1.38
N ILE A 128 8.76 -5.80 -1.93
CA ILE A 128 9.01 -4.59 -1.13
C ILE A 128 7.71 -4.07 -0.53
N ILE A 129 6.64 -3.99 -1.32
CA ILE A 129 5.32 -3.55 -0.82
C ILE A 129 4.80 -4.51 0.25
N TYR A 130 4.92 -5.83 0.04
CA TYR A 130 4.55 -6.83 1.05
C TYR A 130 5.28 -6.60 2.39
N LYS A 131 6.61 -6.48 2.34
CA LYS A 131 7.44 -6.25 3.54
C LYS A 131 7.06 -4.94 4.23
N SER A 132 6.91 -3.88 3.46
CA SER A 132 6.63 -2.55 3.98
C SER A 132 5.25 -2.45 4.61
N ASP A 133 4.23 -3.10 4.03
CA ASP A 133 2.90 -3.19 4.62
C ASP A 133 2.98 -3.84 6.02
N LYS A 134 3.72 -4.93 6.17
CA LYS A 134 3.90 -5.59 7.47
C LYS A 134 4.69 -4.74 8.46
N LEU A 135 5.81 -4.15 8.03
CA LEU A 135 6.69 -3.35 8.88
C LEU A 135 6.10 -1.98 9.27
N SER A 136 5.11 -1.48 8.55
CA SER A 136 4.41 -0.22 8.86
C SER A 136 3.55 -0.31 10.13
N ARG A 137 3.21 -1.51 10.58
CA ARG A 137 2.31 -1.71 11.73
C ARG A 137 3.01 -1.40 13.04
N LYS A 138 2.39 -0.55 13.85
CA LYS A 138 2.92 -0.05 15.12
C LYS A 138 2.40 -0.91 16.28
N CYS A 139 2.69 -2.22 16.27
CA CYS A 139 2.21 -3.16 17.29
C CYS A 139 2.68 -2.79 18.70
N PHE A 140 3.87 -2.17 18.81
CA PHE A 140 4.42 -1.66 20.07
C PHE A 140 3.55 -0.55 20.72
N ASN A 141 2.66 0.09 19.96
CA ASN A 141 1.74 1.13 20.44
C ASN A 141 0.28 0.81 20.14
N CYS A 142 -0.06 -0.46 19.96
CA CYS A 142 -1.42 -0.88 19.62
C CYS A 142 -2.19 -1.29 20.87
N SER A 143 -3.32 -0.65 21.15
CA SER A 143 -4.20 -0.99 22.28
C SER A 143 -4.84 -2.38 22.16
N SER A 144 -4.93 -2.93 20.96
CA SER A 144 -5.53 -4.24 20.65
C SER A 144 -4.48 -5.34 20.41
N VAL A 145 -3.22 -5.12 20.75
CA VAL A 145 -2.12 -6.05 20.44
C VAL A 145 -2.34 -7.45 21.02
N ASN A 146 -2.91 -7.55 22.22
CA ASN A 146 -3.17 -8.83 22.89
C ASN A 146 -4.34 -9.62 22.29
N GLU A 147 -5.23 -8.95 21.58
CA GLU A 147 -6.40 -9.56 20.94
C GLU A 147 -6.17 -9.76 19.42
N CYS A 148 -5.04 -9.27 18.89
CA CYS A 148 -4.69 -9.40 17.51
C CYS A 148 -4.35 -10.85 17.16
N ASN A 149 -4.91 -11.36 16.07
CA ASN A 149 -4.71 -12.73 15.59
C ASN A 149 -3.37 -12.98 14.89
N TRP A 150 -2.53 -11.93 14.74
CA TRP A 150 -1.17 -12.15 14.27
C TRP A 150 -0.37 -12.91 15.32
N GLU A 151 0.45 -13.85 14.85
CA GLU A 151 1.43 -14.52 15.72
C GLU A 151 2.42 -13.51 16.29
N ASP A 152 2.89 -13.73 17.52
CA ASP A 152 3.74 -12.78 18.22
C ASP A 152 5.05 -12.46 17.48
N ASN A 153 5.62 -13.43 16.76
CA ASN A 153 6.82 -13.24 15.94
C ASN A 153 6.58 -12.38 14.70
N ASN A 154 5.33 -12.14 14.31
CA ASN A 154 4.94 -11.26 13.21
C ASN A 154 4.56 -9.84 13.66
N LYS A 155 4.43 -9.62 14.96
CA LYS A 155 4.11 -8.31 15.54
C LYS A 155 5.37 -7.45 15.69
N ASN A 156 5.25 -6.18 15.32
CA ASN A 156 6.35 -5.22 15.43
C ASN A 156 6.40 -4.63 16.83
N TYR A 157 7.09 -5.29 17.76
CA TYR A 157 7.32 -4.78 19.12
C TYR A 157 8.45 -3.75 19.20
N ASN A 158 9.25 -3.63 18.13
CA ASN A 158 10.35 -2.69 18.00
C ASN A 158 10.29 -1.97 16.65
N ILE A 159 10.94 -0.80 16.56
CA ILE A 159 11.08 -0.06 15.31
C ILE A 159 12.22 -0.66 14.50
N SER A 160 11.93 -1.01 13.24
CA SER A 160 12.94 -1.46 12.26
C SER A 160 13.18 -0.40 11.17
N TYR A 161 12.16 0.41 10.85
CA TYR A 161 12.19 1.46 9.81
C TYR A 161 11.43 2.70 10.26
#